data_9f603fcbd2f84db10e7a0b3900e8bac6
#
_entry.id   9f603fcbd2f84db10e7a0b3900e8bac6
#
_cell.length_a   1.000
_cell.length_b   1.000
_cell.length_c   1.000
_cell.angle_alpha   90.00
_cell.angle_beta   90.00
_cell.angle_gamma   90.00
#
_symmetry.space_group_name_H-M   'P 1'
#
loop_
_entity.id
_entity.type
_entity.pdbx_description
1 polymer ?
#
loop_
_entity_poly.entity_id
_entity_poly.type
_entity_poly.pdbx_seq_one_letter_code
_entity_poly.pdbx_strand_id
1 'polypeptide(L)'
;MHQVLQWLGGGFYLLNKIFLSFSEHARNRGDEAKARRWRIASWAVYIVGLPPWVIILVSWRNWIAASVEASGAPAMVLGLVIALRGTTKNPPRWLDHLALVCIPLGFGYSLYDFGGITTINQWLEIGLVLGFLVGTYLLAKERASGYLWYVLMHVTCGWLMWIQGYPWLFLQQLVSLVFIVDAYRMTQKRRVPR
;
A
#
# COMPACT_ATOMS: atom_id res chain seq x y z
N MET A 1 -16.47 -15.26 -11.34
CA MET A 1 -15.02 -15.10 -11.42
C MET A 1 -14.56 -13.76 -10.81
N HIS A 2 -15.10 -12.61 -11.20
CA HIS A 2 -14.68 -11.28 -10.66
C HIS A 2 -14.82 -11.14 -9.14
N GLN A 3 -15.92 -11.60 -8.55
CA GLN A 3 -16.08 -11.54 -7.09
C GLN A 3 -15.01 -12.32 -6.34
N VAL A 4 -14.63 -13.51 -6.80
CA VAL A 4 -13.58 -14.31 -6.17
C VAL A 4 -12.23 -13.59 -6.22
N LEU A 5 -11.88 -12.98 -7.36
CA LEU A 5 -10.66 -12.20 -7.50
C LEU A 5 -10.65 -10.95 -6.60
N GLN A 6 -11.82 -10.27 -6.45
CA GLN A 6 -11.96 -9.14 -5.53
C GLN A 6 -11.72 -9.57 -4.06
N TRP A 7 -12.33 -10.69 -3.65
CA TRP A 7 -12.11 -11.22 -2.30
C TRP A 7 -10.66 -11.63 -2.07
N LEU A 8 -10.03 -12.29 -3.07
CA LEU A 8 -8.62 -12.66 -2.99
C LEU A 8 -7.72 -11.43 -2.92
N GLY A 9 -7.83 -10.51 -3.88
CA GLY A 9 -7.00 -9.31 -3.91
C GLY A 9 -7.20 -8.43 -2.67
N GLY A 10 -8.46 -8.15 -2.31
CA GLY A 10 -8.80 -7.40 -1.11
C GLY A 10 -8.35 -8.09 0.18
N GLY A 11 -8.52 -9.40 0.28
CA GLY A 11 -8.05 -10.19 1.42
C GLY A 11 -6.53 -10.14 1.60
N PHE A 12 -5.76 -10.31 0.52
CA PHE A 12 -4.31 -10.18 0.57
C PHE A 12 -3.85 -8.77 0.94
N TYR A 13 -4.53 -7.75 0.43
CA TYR A 13 -4.21 -6.36 0.79
C TYR A 13 -4.53 -6.05 2.25
N LEU A 14 -5.62 -6.60 2.80
CA LEU A 14 -5.94 -6.50 4.23
C LEU A 14 -4.90 -7.25 5.08
N LEU A 15 -4.53 -8.48 4.70
CA LEU A 15 -3.50 -9.25 5.40
C LEU A 15 -2.15 -8.51 5.44
N ASN A 16 -1.79 -7.81 4.37
CA ASN A 16 -0.62 -6.93 4.38
C ASN A 16 -0.66 -5.93 5.54
N LYS A 17 -1.80 -5.25 5.77
CA LYS A 17 -1.95 -4.23 6.83
C LYS A 17 -1.89 -4.86 8.22
N ILE A 18 -2.53 -6.03 8.39
CA ILE A 18 -2.49 -6.81 9.63
C ILE A 18 -1.04 -7.22 9.96
N PHE A 19 -0.31 -7.76 8.99
CA PHE A 19 1.07 -8.19 9.20
C PHE A 19 2.04 -7.01 9.41
N LEU A 20 1.79 -5.85 8.79
CA LEU A 20 2.52 -4.63 9.12
C LEU A 20 2.32 -4.23 10.59
N SER A 21 1.08 -4.23 11.09
CA SER A 21 0.78 -3.94 12.49
C SER A 21 1.50 -4.95 13.41
N PHE A 22 1.41 -6.26 13.13
CA PHE A 22 2.11 -7.28 13.92
C PHE A 22 3.63 -7.12 13.90
N SER A 23 4.20 -6.69 12.78
CA SER A 23 5.63 -6.36 12.68
C SER A 23 6.02 -5.23 13.63
N GLU A 24 5.24 -4.13 13.65
CA GLU A 24 5.55 -3.01 14.55
C GLU A 24 5.33 -3.35 16.03
N HIS A 25 4.33 -4.18 16.36
CA HIS A 25 4.13 -4.70 17.71
C HIS A 25 5.30 -5.57 18.18
N ALA A 26 5.79 -6.48 17.34
CA ALA A 26 6.94 -7.34 17.65
C ALA A 26 8.19 -6.47 17.84
N ARG A 27 8.42 -5.49 16.97
CA ARG A 27 9.54 -4.55 17.06
C ARG A 27 9.47 -3.70 18.33
N ASN A 28 8.29 -3.26 18.74
CA ASN A 28 8.10 -2.48 19.98
C ASN A 28 8.36 -3.32 21.26
N ARG A 29 8.25 -4.65 21.17
CA ARG A 29 8.60 -5.60 22.23
C ARG A 29 10.09 -6.00 22.23
N GLY A 30 10.89 -5.50 21.29
CA GLY A 30 12.30 -5.86 21.13
C GLY A 30 12.53 -7.19 20.39
N ASP A 31 11.51 -7.84 19.86
CA ASP A 31 11.62 -9.10 19.09
C ASP A 31 11.84 -8.80 17.60
N GLU A 32 13.06 -8.41 17.26
CA GLU A 32 13.43 -8.05 15.89
C GLU A 32 13.31 -9.24 14.91
N ALA A 33 13.54 -10.48 15.38
CA ALA A 33 13.42 -11.67 14.54
C ALA A 33 11.95 -11.89 14.10
N LYS A 34 11.03 -11.77 15.05
CA LYS A 34 9.59 -11.89 14.79
C LYS A 34 9.07 -10.69 13.96
N ALA A 35 9.53 -9.49 14.26
CA ALA A 35 9.20 -8.29 13.48
C ALA A 35 9.59 -8.47 12.01
N ARG A 36 10.80 -8.96 11.74
CA ARG A 36 11.28 -9.24 10.40
C ARG A 36 10.44 -10.29 9.68
N ARG A 37 10.07 -11.40 10.36
CA ARG A 37 9.21 -12.45 9.77
C ARG A 37 7.85 -11.87 9.35
N TRP A 38 7.21 -11.09 10.19
CA TRP A 38 5.94 -10.43 9.86
C TRP A 38 6.10 -9.42 8.72
N ARG A 39 7.22 -8.70 8.67
CA ARG A 39 7.52 -7.76 7.58
C ARG A 39 7.67 -8.49 6.23
N ILE A 40 8.39 -9.60 6.20
CA ILE A 40 8.53 -10.45 5.01
C ILE A 40 7.15 -10.96 4.57
N ALA A 41 6.37 -11.52 5.50
CA ALA A 41 5.03 -12.01 5.21
C ALA A 41 4.11 -10.89 4.67
N SER A 42 4.18 -9.68 5.25
CA SER A 42 3.43 -8.51 4.79
C SER A 42 3.71 -8.19 3.33
N TRP A 43 4.98 -8.07 2.94
CA TRP A 43 5.34 -7.77 1.56
C TRP A 43 5.01 -8.92 0.61
N ALA A 44 5.21 -10.18 1.03
CA ALA A 44 4.89 -11.34 0.22
C ALA A 44 3.39 -11.41 -0.11
N VAL A 45 2.51 -11.26 0.88
CA VAL A 45 1.06 -11.26 0.63
C VAL A 45 0.61 -10.06 -0.20
N TYR A 46 1.28 -8.90 -0.05
CA TYR A 46 0.99 -7.72 -0.84
C TYR A 46 1.27 -7.96 -2.33
N ILE A 47 2.45 -8.54 -2.64
CA ILE A 47 2.84 -8.89 -4.01
C ILE A 47 1.89 -9.95 -4.59
N VAL A 48 1.49 -10.96 -3.81
CA VAL A 48 0.53 -11.98 -4.25
C VAL A 48 -0.86 -11.40 -4.50
N GLY A 49 -1.24 -10.36 -3.77
CA GLY A 49 -2.52 -9.67 -3.95
C GLY A 49 -2.57 -8.77 -5.19
N LEU A 50 -1.44 -8.39 -5.76
CA LEU A 50 -1.37 -7.49 -6.91
C LEU A 50 -1.97 -8.09 -8.21
N PRO A 51 -1.60 -9.32 -8.65
CA PRO A 51 -2.14 -9.89 -9.87
C PRO A 51 -3.68 -9.99 -9.91
N PRO A 52 -4.39 -10.46 -8.86
CA PRO A 52 -5.84 -10.45 -8.84
C PRO A 52 -6.44 -9.07 -9.11
N TRP A 53 -5.90 -8.01 -8.51
CA TRP A 53 -6.36 -6.65 -8.74
C TRP A 53 -6.10 -6.18 -10.16
N VAL A 54 -4.87 -6.35 -10.67
CA VAL A 54 -4.53 -5.96 -12.05
C VAL A 54 -5.41 -6.69 -13.06
N ILE A 55 -5.65 -8.01 -12.89
CA ILE A 55 -6.53 -8.79 -13.77
C ILE A 55 -7.96 -8.23 -13.77
N ILE A 56 -8.51 -7.90 -12.60
CA ILE A 56 -9.86 -7.31 -12.50
C ILE A 56 -9.91 -5.98 -13.23
N LEU A 57 -8.97 -5.08 -12.97
CA LEU A 57 -8.94 -3.73 -13.53
C LEU A 57 -8.79 -3.78 -15.05
N VAL A 58 -7.92 -4.66 -15.56
CA VAL A 58 -7.78 -4.91 -17.00
C VAL A 58 -9.07 -5.46 -17.61
N SER A 59 -9.73 -6.41 -16.94
CA SER A 59 -11.00 -7.00 -17.43
C SER A 59 -12.14 -5.98 -17.47
N TRP A 60 -12.10 -4.97 -16.62
CA TRP A 60 -13.03 -3.83 -16.64
C TRP A 60 -12.61 -2.72 -17.58
N ARG A 61 -11.53 -2.93 -18.35
CA ARG A 61 -10.91 -1.91 -19.22
C ARG A 61 -10.50 -0.63 -18.48
N ASN A 62 -10.28 -0.73 -17.17
CA ASN A 62 -9.75 0.36 -16.37
C ASN A 62 -8.21 0.32 -16.38
N TRP A 63 -7.64 0.70 -17.52
CA TRP A 63 -6.20 0.66 -17.77
C TRP A 63 -5.40 1.58 -16.84
N ILE A 64 -6.02 2.70 -16.42
CA ILE A 64 -5.38 3.67 -15.53
C ILE A 64 -5.17 3.06 -14.16
N ALA A 65 -6.24 2.56 -13.54
CA ALA A 65 -6.13 1.93 -12.24
C ALA A 65 -5.20 0.71 -12.29
N ALA A 66 -5.23 -0.09 -13.38
CA ALA A 66 -4.30 -1.20 -13.58
C ALA A 66 -2.85 -0.74 -13.65
N SER A 67 -2.57 0.37 -14.34
CA SER A 67 -1.22 0.94 -14.45
C SER A 67 -0.74 1.53 -13.12
N VAL A 68 -1.60 2.18 -12.36
CA VAL A 68 -1.29 2.69 -11.01
C VAL A 68 -0.93 1.52 -10.08
N GLU A 69 -1.74 0.46 -10.05
CA GLU A 69 -1.46 -0.73 -9.26
C GLU A 69 -0.13 -1.38 -9.67
N ALA A 70 0.11 -1.55 -10.98
CA ALA A 70 1.38 -2.09 -11.49
C ALA A 70 2.58 -1.20 -11.13
N SER A 71 2.41 0.12 -11.11
CA SER A 71 3.45 1.08 -10.74
C SER A 71 3.87 0.96 -9.26
N GLY A 72 3.03 0.39 -8.40
CA GLY A 72 3.37 0.07 -7.02
C GLY A 72 4.27 -1.16 -6.86
N ALA A 73 4.31 -2.07 -7.87
CA ALA A 73 5.03 -3.33 -7.79
C ALA A 73 6.53 -3.19 -7.46
N PRO A 74 7.31 -2.29 -8.09
CA PRO A 74 8.73 -2.12 -7.76
C PRO A 74 8.96 -1.74 -6.29
N ALA A 75 8.09 -0.90 -5.71
CA ALA A 75 8.18 -0.52 -4.30
C ALA A 75 7.83 -1.69 -3.38
N MET A 76 6.86 -2.54 -3.75
CA MET A 76 6.53 -3.76 -2.99
C MET A 76 7.71 -4.76 -3.01
N VAL A 77 8.32 -4.97 -4.18
CA VAL A 77 9.52 -5.83 -4.32
C VAL A 77 10.70 -5.24 -3.55
N LEU A 78 10.90 -3.93 -3.60
CA LEU A 78 11.91 -3.23 -2.80
C LEU A 78 11.71 -3.51 -1.30
N GLY A 79 10.48 -3.39 -0.80
CA GLY A 79 10.15 -3.66 0.59
C GLY A 79 10.44 -5.11 1.01
N LEU A 80 10.10 -6.08 0.14
CA LEU A 80 10.43 -7.49 0.36
C LEU A 80 11.96 -7.72 0.39
N VAL A 81 12.68 -7.16 -0.57
CA VAL A 81 14.17 -7.30 -0.65
C VAL A 81 14.83 -6.69 0.60
N ILE A 82 14.40 -5.52 1.06
CA ILE A 82 14.91 -4.91 2.30
C ILE A 82 14.60 -5.80 3.50
N ALA A 83 13.38 -6.32 3.63
CA ALA A 83 13.00 -7.21 4.73
C ALA A 83 13.80 -8.53 4.72
N LEU A 84 14.08 -9.10 3.54
CA LEU A 84 14.88 -10.31 3.39
C LEU A 84 16.36 -10.10 3.69
N ARG A 85 16.93 -8.97 3.28
CA ARG A 85 18.37 -8.67 3.48
C ARG A 85 18.69 -8.19 4.89
N GLY A 86 17.69 -7.67 5.61
CA GLY A 86 17.86 -6.98 6.88
C GLY A 86 18.37 -5.53 6.69
N THR A 87 18.29 -4.75 7.77
CA THR A 87 18.61 -3.31 7.77
C THR A 87 20.08 -2.96 7.52
N THR A 88 20.97 -3.94 7.61
CA THR A 88 22.42 -3.75 7.48
C THR A 88 22.92 -3.70 6.03
N LYS A 89 22.12 -4.12 5.06
CA LYS A 89 22.51 -4.15 3.65
C LYS A 89 21.67 -3.18 2.83
N ASN A 90 22.32 -2.27 2.12
CA ASN A 90 21.64 -1.37 1.20
C ASN A 90 20.86 -2.16 0.13
N PRO A 91 19.64 -1.74 -0.22
CA PRO A 91 18.91 -2.34 -1.33
C PRO A 91 19.64 -2.11 -2.66
N PRO A 92 19.35 -2.91 -3.69
CA PRO A 92 19.89 -2.66 -5.02
C PRO A 92 19.48 -1.27 -5.51
N ARG A 93 20.47 -0.45 -5.88
CA ARG A 93 20.22 0.95 -6.31
C ARG A 93 19.27 1.02 -7.49
N TRP A 94 19.40 0.09 -8.45
CA TRP A 94 18.52 0.07 -9.62
C TRP A 94 17.04 -0.13 -9.24
N LEU A 95 16.75 -0.99 -8.24
CA LEU A 95 15.37 -1.25 -7.79
C LEU A 95 14.82 -0.06 -7.03
N ASP A 96 15.64 0.63 -6.24
CA ASP A 96 15.27 1.86 -5.53
C ASP A 96 14.93 2.98 -6.53
N HIS A 97 15.77 3.16 -7.57
CA HIS A 97 15.50 4.12 -8.63
C HIS A 97 14.25 3.75 -9.45
N LEU A 98 14.07 2.47 -9.78
CA LEU A 98 12.88 2.01 -10.48
C LEU A 98 11.60 2.31 -9.67
N ALA A 99 11.60 1.96 -8.39
CA ALA A 99 10.47 2.26 -7.50
C ALA A 99 10.18 3.76 -7.42
N LEU A 100 11.23 4.60 -7.35
CA LEU A 100 11.07 6.05 -7.30
C LEU A 100 10.53 6.63 -8.61
N VAL A 101 10.99 6.15 -9.77
CA VAL A 101 10.54 6.61 -11.09
C VAL A 101 9.10 6.17 -11.39
N CYS A 102 8.69 4.99 -10.92
CA CYS A 102 7.32 4.50 -11.09
C CYS A 102 6.26 5.36 -10.37
N ILE A 103 6.64 6.12 -9.32
CA ILE A 103 5.72 7.03 -8.64
C ILE A 103 5.20 8.14 -9.59
N PRO A 104 6.07 8.99 -10.17
CA PRO A 104 5.60 10.04 -11.07
C PRO A 104 5.01 9.48 -12.37
N LEU A 105 5.45 8.31 -12.85
CA LEU A 105 4.85 7.68 -14.04
C LEU A 105 3.41 7.22 -13.76
N GLY A 106 3.17 6.51 -12.66
CA GLY A 106 1.82 6.07 -12.28
C GLY A 106 0.89 7.25 -11.99
N PHE A 107 1.39 8.27 -11.29
CA PHE A 107 0.63 9.47 -11.00
C PHE A 107 0.35 10.29 -12.27
N GLY A 108 1.37 10.51 -13.11
CA GLY A 108 1.24 11.27 -14.35
C GLY A 108 0.28 10.61 -15.35
N TYR A 109 0.32 9.27 -15.45
CA TYR A 109 -0.64 8.54 -16.27
C TYR A 109 -2.07 8.68 -15.78
N SER A 110 -2.28 8.65 -14.45
CA SER A 110 -3.59 8.91 -13.84
C SER A 110 -4.12 10.31 -14.16
N LEU A 111 -3.26 11.34 -14.10
CA LEU A 111 -3.66 12.72 -14.42
C LEU A 111 -3.94 12.95 -15.91
N TYR A 112 -3.21 12.26 -16.78
CA TYR A 112 -3.35 12.43 -18.23
C TYR A 112 -4.77 12.10 -18.72
N ASP A 113 -5.41 11.07 -18.15
CA ASP A 113 -6.77 10.67 -18.55
C ASP A 113 -7.85 11.60 -18.03
N PHE A 114 -7.60 12.33 -16.95
CA PHE A 114 -8.64 13.17 -16.34
C PHE A 114 -9.05 14.37 -17.19
N GLY A 115 -8.28 14.77 -18.18
CA GLY A 115 -8.57 15.97 -18.99
C GLY A 115 -8.73 17.27 -18.17
N GLY A 116 -8.28 17.23 -16.91
CA GLY A 116 -8.44 18.26 -15.89
C GLY A 116 -9.22 17.76 -14.66
N ILE A 117 -8.96 18.39 -13.51
CA ILE A 117 -9.58 18.00 -12.22
C ILE A 117 -10.84 18.84 -12.04
N THR A 118 -12.01 18.24 -12.31
CA THR A 118 -13.30 18.94 -12.28
C THR A 118 -14.30 18.35 -11.26
N THR A 119 -14.03 17.13 -10.75
CA THR A 119 -14.96 16.40 -9.87
C THR A 119 -14.31 16.00 -8.54
N ILE A 120 -15.15 15.81 -7.51
CA ILE A 120 -14.70 15.32 -6.19
C ILE A 120 -14.09 13.92 -6.31
N ASN A 121 -14.60 13.06 -7.20
CA ASN A 121 -14.08 11.72 -7.41
C ASN A 121 -12.62 11.75 -7.87
N GLN A 122 -12.26 12.66 -8.77
CA GLN A 122 -10.89 12.85 -9.25
C GLN A 122 -9.94 13.28 -8.13
N TRP A 123 -10.37 14.16 -7.22
CA TRP A 123 -9.59 14.52 -6.03
C TRP A 123 -9.36 13.33 -5.10
N LEU A 124 -10.39 12.49 -4.89
CA LEU A 124 -10.28 11.28 -4.08
C LEU A 124 -9.34 10.27 -4.75
N GLU A 125 -9.40 10.10 -6.06
CA GLU A 125 -8.49 9.24 -6.82
C GLU A 125 -7.03 9.72 -6.75
N ILE A 126 -6.78 11.04 -6.84
CA ILE A 126 -5.45 11.62 -6.64
C ILE A 126 -4.92 11.29 -5.25
N GLY A 127 -5.73 11.49 -4.21
CA GLY A 127 -5.36 11.16 -2.83
C GLY A 127 -5.05 9.68 -2.66
N LEU A 128 -5.85 8.81 -3.30
CA LEU A 128 -5.63 7.37 -3.32
C LEU A 128 -4.30 7.01 -4.00
N VAL A 129 -4.06 7.52 -5.21
CA VAL A 129 -2.85 7.21 -6.00
C VAL A 129 -1.59 7.68 -5.29
N LEU A 130 -1.56 8.93 -4.83
CA LEU A 130 -0.43 9.47 -4.07
C LEU A 130 -0.22 8.70 -2.76
N GLY A 131 -1.30 8.47 -2.01
CA GLY A 131 -1.25 7.72 -0.77
C GLY A 131 -0.71 6.31 -0.96
N PHE A 132 -1.12 5.63 -2.04
CA PHE A 132 -0.66 4.30 -2.40
C PHE A 132 0.82 4.29 -2.82
N LEU A 133 1.20 5.04 -3.86
CA LEU A 133 2.54 4.97 -4.44
C LEU A 133 3.60 5.50 -3.47
N VAL A 134 3.39 6.70 -2.93
CA VAL A 134 4.34 7.31 -1.98
C VAL A 134 4.37 6.53 -0.66
N GLY A 135 3.20 6.12 -0.16
CA GLY A 135 3.09 5.32 1.07
C GLY A 135 3.82 4.00 0.96
N THR A 136 3.60 3.25 -0.14
CA THR A 136 4.26 1.96 -0.38
C THR A 136 5.79 2.12 -0.45
N TYR A 137 6.28 3.12 -1.17
CA TYR A 137 7.71 3.40 -1.27
C TYR A 137 8.33 3.76 0.09
N LEU A 138 7.71 4.67 0.84
CA LEU A 138 8.21 5.09 2.16
C LEU A 138 8.19 3.93 3.16
N LEU A 139 7.15 3.08 3.16
CA LEU A 139 7.08 1.90 4.00
C LEU A 139 8.12 0.84 3.58
N ALA A 140 8.41 0.70 2.28
CA ALA A 140 9.50 -0.14 1.80
C ALA A 140 10.84 0.32 2.35
N LYS A 141 11.06 1.64 2.46
CA LYS A 141 12.25 2.26 3.08
C LYS A 141 12.16 2.31 4.61
N GLU A 142 11.21 1.63 5.24
CA GLU A 142 10.97 1.62 6.70
C GLU A 142 10.77 3.02 7.34
N ARG A 143 10.26 3.98 6.55
CA ARG A 143 9.96 5.33 7.04
C ARG A 143 8.54 5.40 7.62
N ALA A 144 8.42 5.86 8.86
CA ALA A 144 7.13 5.96 9.55
C ALA A 144 6.12 6.90 8.85
N SER A 145 6.61 7.91 8.11
CA SER A 145 5.75 8.80 7.30
C SER A 145 4.94 8.04 6.25
N GLY A 146 5.38 6.87 5.81
CA GLY A 146 4.61 6.03 4.90
C GLY A 146 3.24 5.60 5.45
N TYR A 147 3.11 5.44 6.77
CA TYR A 147 1.82 5.16 7.39
C TYR A 147 0.82 6.32 7.23
N LEU A 148 1.29 7.58 7.27
CA LEU A 148 0.42 8.75 7.07
C LEU A 148 -0.12 8.80 5.64
N TRP A 149 0.71 8.46 4.66
CA TRP A 149 0.27 8.32 3.27
C TRP A 149 -0.73 7.18 3.08
N TYR A 150 -0.56 6.08 3.82
CA TYR A 150 -1.55 4.99 3.81
C TYR A 150 -2.85 5.40 4.51
N VAL A 151 -2.82 6.23 5.56
CA VAL A 151 -4.04 6.82 6.13
C VAL A 151 -4.77 7.63 5.07
N LEU A 152 -4.07 8.52 4.35
CA LEU A 152 -4.66 9.28 3.24
C LEU A 152 -5.29 8.34 2.19
N MET A 153 -4.54 7.31 1.74
CA MET A 153 -5.03 6.32 0.78
C MET A 153 -6.31 5.64 1.24
N HIS A 154 -6.36 5.14 2.48
CA HIS A 154 -7.53 4.41 2.98
C HIS A 154 -8.75 5.32 3.20
N VAL A 155 -8.53 6.57 3.61
CA VAL A 155 -9.62 7.56 3.76
C VAL A 155 -10.20 7.91 2.39
N THR A 156 -9.36 8.26 1.43
CA THR A 156 -9.82 8.64 0.07
C THR A 156 -10.44 7.45 -0.67
N CYS A 157 -9.83 6.27 -0.60
CA CYS A 157 -10.37 5.04 -1.19
C CYS A 157 -11.69 4.65 -0.53
N GLY A 158 -11.78 4.68 0.80
CA GLY A 158 -13.01 4.37 1.53
C GLY A 158 -14.15 5.31 1.13
N TRP A 159 -13.89 6.61 1.08
CA TRP A 159 -14.88 7.57 0.64
C TRP A 159 -15.35 7.33 -0.80
N LEU A 160 -14.41 7.02 -1.70
CA LEU A 160 -14.72 6.68 -3.09
C LEU A 160 -15.59 5.43 -3.17
N MET A 161 -15.25 4.35 -2.43
CA MET A 161 -16.05 3.13 -2.38
C MET A 161 -17.45 3.35 -1.83
N TRP A 162 -17.59 4.24 -0.84
CA TRP A 162 -18.90 4.64 -0.30
C TRP A 162 -19.77 5.34 -1.35
N ILE A 163 -19.21 6.34 -2.05
CA ILE A 163 -19.92 7.08 -3.12
C ILE A 163 -20.33 6.13 -4.25
N GLN A 164 -19.47 5.17 -4.60
CA GLN A 164 -19.71 4.21 -5.69
C GLN A 164 -20.64 3.05 -5.30
N GLY A 165 -21.10 2.98 -4.04
CA GLY A 165 -22.03 1.96 -3.58
C GLY A 165 -21.40 0.58 -3.37
N TYR A 166 -20.10 0.51 -3.00
CA TYR A 166 -19.40 -0.73 -2.67
C TYR A 166 -19.19 -0.90 -1.16
N PRO A 167 -20.22 -1.26 -0.37
CA PRO A 167 -20.17 -1.26 1.11
C PRO A 167 -19.12 -2.22 1.66
N TRP A 168 -18.89 -3.37 1.03
CA TRP A 168 -17.88 -4.33 1.46
C TRP A 168 -16.46 -3.83 1.29
N LEU A 169 -16.16 -3.16 0.17
CA LEU A 169 -14.86 -2.55 -0.05
C LEU A 169 -14.65 -1.35 0.89
N PHE A 170 -15.70 -0.57 1.16
CA PHE A 170 -15.65 0.47 2.18
C PHE A 170 -15.31 -0.09 3.56
N LEU A 171 -16.01 -1.15 4.01
CA LEU A 171 -15.73 -1.81 5.28
C LEU A 171 -14.29 -2.32 5.35
N GLN A 172 -13.78 -2.92 4.26
CA GLN A 172 -12.40 -3.36 4.17
C GLN A 172 -11.41 -2.19 4.34
N GLN A 173 -11.71 -1.00 3.77
CA GLN A 173 -10.86 0.19 3.95
C GLN A 173 -10.85 0.65 5.41
N LEU A 174 -12.00 0.62 6.10
CA LEU A 174 -12.09 0.96 7.52
C LEU A 174 -11.25 0.01 8.38
N VAL A 175 -11.39 -1.30 8.16
CA VAL A 175 -10.60 -2.30 8.90
C VAL A 175 -9.10 -2.11 8.62
N SER A 176 -8.71 -1.91 7.36
CA SER A 176 -7.32 -1.65 6.98
C SER A 176 -6.78 -0.39 7.66
N LEU A 177 -7.58 0.68 7.74
CA LEU A 177 -7.22 1.93 8.38
C LEU A 177 -6.93 1.73 9.89
N VAL A 178 -7.72 0.90 10.58
CA VAL A 178 -7.48 0.57 12.00
C VAL A 178 -6.08 -0.02 12.18
N PHE A 179 -5.70 -1.02 11.36
CA PHE A 179 -4.36 -1.65 11.45
C PHE A 179 -3.24 -0.68 11.07
N ILE A 180 -3.44 0.20 10.11
CA ILE A 180 -2.45 1.21 9.71
C ILE A 180 -2.24 2.25 10.81
N VAL A 181 -3.31 2.74 11.44
CA VAL A 181 -3.23 3.68 12.56
C VAL A 181 -2.56 3.02 13.77
N ASP A 182 -2.88 1.75 14.05
CA ASP A 182 -2.24 0.98 15.11
C ASP A 182 -0.73 0.81 14.85
N ALA A 183 -0.32 0.39 13.66
CA ALA A 183 1.08 0.28 13.27
C ALA A 183 1.83 1.63 13.42
N TYR A 184 1.20 2.73 12.97
CA TYR A 184 1.77 4.07 13.14
C TYR A 184 1.97 4.43 14.62
N ARG A 185 0.95 4.20 15.47
CA ARG A 185 1.04 4.46 16.92
C ARG A 185 2.18 3.66 17.56
N MET A 186 2.35 2.38 17.18
CA MET A 186 3.46 1.55 17.69
C MET A 186 4.83 2.12 17.28
N THR A 187 4.96 2.60 16.05
CA THR A 187 6.19 3.24 15.57
C THR A 187 6.50 4.53 16.33
N GLN A 188 5.49 5.34 16.65
CA GLN A 188 5.69 6.58 17.44
C GLN A 188 6.10 6.30 18.88
N LYS A 189 5.48 5.31 19.55
CA LYS A 189 5.85 4.91 20.92
C LYS A 189 7.34 4.58 21.07
N ARG A 190 7.95 3.98 20.04
CA ARG A 190 9.38 3.64 20.04
C ARG A 190 10.28 4.85 19.91
N ARG A 191 9.81 5.95 19.30
CA ARG A 191 10.61 7.17 19.07
C ARG A 191 10.70 8.08 20.28
N VAL A 192 9.81 7.93 21.24
CA VAL A 192 9.83 8.69 22.50
C VAL A 192 10.72 7.91 23.47
N PRO A 193 11.91 8.44 23.84
CA PRO A 193 12.77 7.82 24.86
C PRO A 193 11.98 7.75 26.17
N ARG A 194 11.99 6.60 26.83
CA ARG A 194 11.53 6.48 28.22
C ARG A 194 12.58 7.02 29.15
#